data_9ce05bd7cdb1ea8f86dc320c58cb4a50
#
_entry.id   9ce05bd7cdb1ea8f86dc320c58cb4a50
#
_cell.length_a   1.000
_cell.length_b   1.000
_cell.length_c   1.000
_cell.angle_alpha   90.00
_cell.angle_beta   90.00
_cell.angle_gamma   90.00
#
_symmetry.space_group_name_H-M   'P 1'
#
loop_
_entity.id
_entity.type
_entity.pdbx_description
1 polymer ?
#
loop_
_entity_poly.entity_id
_entity_poly.type
_entity_poly.pdbx_seq_one_letter_code
_entity_poly.pdbx_strand_id
1 'polypeptide(L)'
;GADGSGRSTQIKLLVDWLEAKGYATTQVGLKRSSLASEELERAKNGNILNRTTLSLFYATDFADQLENIIIPSLRAGFIVLADRYIYTLMARDLVRGLDDKWVHNLYSIALRPDAVFYLKLSPEKLIQRNFMKNHTLDYWESGMDLGLSKDMFDSFVQYQKLLSDKFDDMRKTFDFTIVDSDQSVDSLNQELRDHTKKIIN
;
A
#
# COMPACT_ATOMS: atom_id res chain seq x y z
N GLY A 1 -4.92 0.71 -1.61
CA GLY A 1 -5.72 1.88 -1.22
C GLY A 1 -4.92 2.93 -0.48
N ALA A 2 -5.38 4.19 -0.50
CA ALA A 2 -4.75 5.32 0.19
C ALA A 2 -4.89 5.24 1.72
N ASP A 3 -4.22 6.14 2.47
CA ASP A 3 -4.46 6.28 3.90
C ASP A 3 -5.90 6.76 4.13
N GLY A 4 -6.56 6.19 5.15
CA GLY A 4 -7.99 6.41 5.39
C GLY A 4 -8.93 5.48 4.62
N SER A 5 -8.45 4.64 3.69
CA SER A 5 -9.30 3.68 2.96
C SER A 5 -9.75 2.47 3.78
N GLY A 6 -9.38 2.34 5.05
CA GLY A 6 -9.79 1.25 5.93
C GLY A 6 -8.90 0.00 5.89
N ARG A 7 -7.76 0.02 5.19
CA ARG A 7 -6.86 -1.13 5.04
C ARG A 7 -6.53 -1.84 6.34
N SER A 8 -5.98 -1.12 7.32
CA SER A 8 -5.51 -1.72 8.59
C SER A 8 -6.65 -2.41 9.36
N THR A 9 -7.85 -1.83 9.32
CA THR A 9 -9.04 -2.44 9.93
C THR A 9 -9.40 -3.74 9.21
N GLN A 10 -9.42 -3.71 7.88
CA GLN A 10 -9.79 -4.88 7.08
C GLN A 10 -8.75 -6.00 7.15
N ILE A 11 -7.45 -5.67 7.17
CA ILE A 11 -6.38 -6.65 7.36
C ILE A 11 -6.54 -7.34 8.71
N LYS A 12 -6.74 -6.59 9.80
CA LYS A 12 -6.95 -7.18 11.13
C LYS A 12 -8.13 -8.15 11.14
N LEU A 13 -9.28 -7.73 10.63
CA LEU A 13 -10.48 -8.57 10.58
C LEU A 13 -10.29 -9.81 9.67
N LEU A 14 -9.50 -9.69 8.62
CA LEU A 14 -9.19 -10.81 7.73
C LEU A 14 -8.23 -11.80 8.40
N VAL A 15 -7.23 -11.31 9.12
CA VAL A 15 -6.32 -12.12 9.95
C VAL A 15 -7.11 -12.91 10.99
N ASP A 16 -7.92 -12.21 11.81
CA ASP A 16 -8.73 -12.85 12.85
C ASP A 16 -9.62 -13.96 12.26
N TRP A 17 -10.20 -13.72 11.09
CA TRP A 17 -11.02 -14.70 10.40
C TRP A 17 -10.23 -15.90 9.86
N LEU A 18 -9.04 -15.68 9.28
CA LEU A 18 -8.18 -16.75 8.77
C LEU A 18 -7.67 -17.63 9.91
N GLU A 19 -7.21 -17.02 10.99
CA GLU A 19 -6.70 -17.74 12.17
C GLU A 19 -7.81 -18.54 12.86
N ALA A 20 -9.03 -18.00 12.94
CA ALA A 20 -10.20 -18.74 13.44
C ALA A 20 -10.56 -19.97 12.56
N LYS A 21 -10.08 -20.00 11.29
CA LYS A 21 -10.19 -21.16 10.40
C LYS A 21 -8.99 -22.11 10.45
N GLY A 22 -8.00 -21.82 11.30
CA GLY A 22 -6.80 -22.64 11.48
C GLY A 22 -5.65 -22.32 10.53
N TYR A 23 -5.71 -21.24 9.76
CA TYR A 23 -4.59 -20.79 8.94
C TYR A 23 -3.60 -19.96 9.76
N ALA A 24 -2.32 -20.24 9.61
CA ALA A 24 -1.27 -19.37 10.13
C ALA A 24 -1.11 -18.13 9.21
N THR A 25 -0.97 -16.95 9.81
CA THR A 25 -0.86 -15.70 9.06
C THR A 25 0.41 -14.93 9.39
N THR A 26 0.89 -14.15 8.43
CA THR A 26 1.98 -13.18 8.61
C THR A 26 1.60 -11.88 7.93
N GLN A 27 1.89 -10.75 8.59
CA GLN A 27 1.62 -9.43 8.06
C GLN A 27 2.91 -8.71 7.69
N VAL A 28 2.95 -8.15 6.49
CA VAL A 28 4.03 -7.30 5.97
C VAL A 28 3.46 -5.98 5.46
N GLY A 29 4.32 -5.03 5.13
CA GLY A 29 3.88 -3.73 4.61
C GLY A 29 5.02 -2.73 4.55
N LEU A 30 4.72 -1.50 4.11
CA LEU A 30 5.76 -0.47 3.99
C LEU A 30 6.31 -0.07 5.35
N LYS A 31 7.61 0.20 5.41
CA LYS A 31 8.36 0.63 6.61
C LYS A 31 8.26 -0.40 7.76
N ARG A 32 8.39 -1.67 7.45
CA ARG A 32 8.38 -2.76 8.43
C ARG A 32 9.65 -3.61 8.42
N SER A 33 10.62 -3.28 7.57
CA SER A 33 11.95 -3.88 7.60
C SER A 33 12.68 -3.49 8.88
N SER A 34 13.34 -4.44 9.52
CA SER A 34 14.24 -4.16 10.64
C SER A 34 15.54 -3.50 10.20
N LEU A 35 15.87 -3.59 8.91
CA LEU A 35 17.11 -3.05 8.34
C LEU A 35 17.00 -1.57 7.96
N ALA A 36 15.89 -1.15 7.38
CA ALA A 36 15.80 0.13 6.68
C ALA A 36 14.70 1.08 7.17
N SER A 37 13.72 0.59 7.94
CA SER A 37 12.53 1.39 8.27
C SER A 37 12.82 2.60 9.15
N GLU A 38 13.74 2.49 10.09
CA GLU A 38 14.12 3.59 10.99
C GLU A 38 14.89 4.70 10.27
N GLU A 39 15.85 4.32 9.41
CA GLU A 39 16.61 5.23 8.57
C GLU A 39 15.72 5.93 7.54
N LEU A 40 14.79 5.20 6.93
CA LEU A 40 13.80 5.77 6.01
C LEU A 40 12.94 6.83 6.72
N GLU A 41 12.46 6.55 7.93
CA GLU A 41 11.65 7.51 8.69
C GLU A 41 12.45 8.76 9.07
N ARG A 42 13.70 8.59 9.53
CA ARG A 42 14.63 9.71 9.81
C ARG A 42 14.86 10.58 8.57
N ALA A 43 15.14 9.95 7.44
CA ALA A 43 15.40 10.64 6.19
C ALA A 43 14.15 11.38 5.66
N LYS A 44 12.96 10.79 5.81
CA LYS A 44 11.68 11.43 5.47
C LYS A 44 11.40 12.68 6.33
N ASN A 45 11.66 12.60 7.62
CA ASN A 45 11.44 13.72 8.55
C ASN A 45 12.34 14.93 8.25
N GLY A 46 13.50 14.72 7.63
CA GLY A 46 14.37 15.80 7.14
C GLY A 46 13.90 16.49 5.86
N ASN A 47 12.89 15.96 5.18
CA ASN A 47 12.37 16.45 3.88
C ASN A 47 13.46 16.68 2.79
N ILE A 48 14.55 15.91 2.85
CA ILE A 48 15.74 16.07 2.00
C ILE A 48 15.88 14.99 0.91
N LEU A 49 14.93 14.05 0.86
CA LEU A 49 15.02 12.93 -0.07
C LEU A 49 14.57 13.33 -1.47
N ASN A 50 15.44 13.13 -2.45
CA ASN A 50 15.06 13.10 -3.85
C ASN A 50 14.26 11.84 -4.18
N ARG A 51 13.42 11.92 -5.21
CA ARG A 51 12.52 10.83 -5.64
C ARG A 51 13.22 9.48 -5.84
N THR A 52 14.40 9.47 -6.45
CA THR A 52 15.18 8.23 -6.67
C THR A 52 15.66 7.62 -5.36
N THR A 53 16.22 8.44 -4.46
CA THR A 53 16.69 7.98 -3.15
C THR A 53 15.54 7.46 -2.30
N LEU A 54 14.39 8.13 -2.31
CA LEU A 54 13.18 7.69 -1.62
C LEU A 54 12.70 6.33 -2.15
N SER A 55 12.69 6.14 -3.48
CA SER A 55 12.33 4.87 -4.12
C SER A 55 13.29 3.74 -3.71
N LEU A 56 14.60 3.99 -3.72
CA LEU A 56 15.60 3.00 -3.31
C LEU A 56 15.47 2.60 -1.83
N PHE A 57 15.16 3.54 -0.93
CA PHE A 57 14.87 3.22 0.47
C PHE A 57 13.67 2.29 0.61
N TYR A 58 12.56 2.58 -0.10
CA TYR A 58 11.40 1.70 -0.09
C TYR A 58 11.68 0.35 -0.74
N ALA A 59 12.49 0.32 -1.80
CA ALA A 59 12.89 -0.94 -2.44
C ALA A 59 13.76 -1.80 -1.51
N THR A 60 14.64 -1.18 -0.72
CA THR A 60 15.46 -1.87 0.30
C THR A 60 14.57 -2.42 1.42
N ASP A 61 13.64 -1.62 1.96
CA ASP A 61 12.64 -2.06 2.95
C ASP A 61 11.83 -3.26 2.43
N PHE A 62 11.42 -3.21 1.16
CA PHE A 62 10.70 -4.30 0.52
C PHE A 62 11.57 -5.55 0.33
N ALA A 63 12.80 -5.40 -0.17
CA ALA A 63 13.70 -6.52 -0.44
C ALA A 63 14.03 -7.29 0.84
N ASP A 64 14.32 -6.58 1.94
CA ASP A 64 14.56 -7.19 3.24
C ASP A 64 13.35 -7.99 3.74
N GLN A 65 12.15 -7.43 3.65
CA GLN A 65 10.92 -8.15 4.01
C GLN A 65 10.66 -9.35 3.09
N LEU A 66 10.96 -9.23 1.78
CA LEU A 66 10.79 -10.32 0.82
C LEU A 66 11.66 -11.52 1.20
N GLU A 67 12.93 -11.29 1.46
CA GLU A 67 13.92 -12.34 1.72
C GLU A 67 13.78 -12.94 3.12
N ASN A 68 13.54 -12.11 4.13
CA ASN A 68 13.60 -12.50 5.53
C ASN A 68 12.24 -12.80 6.16
N ILE A 69 11.13 -12.37 5.55
CA ILE A 69 9.77 -12.58 6.10
C ILE A 69 8.87 -13.28 5.08
N ILE A 70 8.67 -12.72 3.88
CA ILE A 70 7.66 -13.20 2.94
C ILE A 70 7.99 -14.62 2.45
N ILE A 71 9.19 -14.80 1.87
CA ILE A 71 9.59 -16.10 1.33
C ILE A 71 9.64 -17.19 2.42
N PRO A 72 10.25 -16.96 3.60
CA PRO A 72 10.24 -17.96 4.67
C PRO A 72 8.84 -18.30 5.16
N SER A 73 7.95 -17.30 5.33
CA SER A 73 6.57 -17.55 5.77
C SER A 73 5.78 -18.37 4.76
N LEU A 74 5.87 -18.03 3.46
CA LEU A 74 5.21 -18.80 2.40
C LEU A 74 5.72 -20.25 2.35
N ARG A 75 7.03 -20.48 2.49
CA ARG A 75 7.62 -21.81 2.56
C ARG A 75 7.15 -22.62 3.78
N ALA A 76 6.84 -21.93 4.87
CA ALA A 76 6.28 -22.55 6.08
C ALA A 76 4.75 -22.76 6.01
N GLY A 77 4.09 -22.41 4.89
CA GLY A 77 2.65 -22.59 4.68
C GLY A 77 1.78 -21.49 5.29
N PHE A 78 2.36 -20.35 5.64
CA PHE A 78 1.60 -19.20 6.12
C PHE A 78 0.91 -18.46 4.98
N ILE A 79 -0.24 -17.85 5.28
CA ILE A 79 -0.86 -16.85 4.43
C ILE A 79 -0.22 -15.49 4.74
N VAL A 80 0.39 -14.88 3.74
CA VAL A 80 1.04 -13.56 3.89
C VAL A 80 0.09 -12.46 3.44
N LEU A 81 -0.24 -11.54 4.35
CA LEU A 81 -1.07 -10.36 4.08
C LEU A 81 -0.18 -9.11 4.02
N ALA A 82 -0.15 -8.45 2.87
CA ALA A 82 0.63 -7.23 2.66
C ALA A 82 -0.25 -5.98 2.77
N ASP A 83 -0.02 -5.16 3.82
CA ASP A 83 -0.58 -3.80 3.89
C ASP A 83 0.22 -2.88 2.99
N ARG A 84 -0.20 -2.74 1.76
CA ARG A 84 0.54 -2.20 0.61
C ARG A 84 1.63 -3.19 0.16
N TYR A 85 1.80 -3.29 -1.13
CA TYR A 85 2.82 -4.11 -1.77
C TYR A 85 3.51 -3.29 -2.87
N ILE A 86 4.33 -3.91 -3.72
CA ILE A 86 5.06 -3.24 -4.79
C ILE A 86 4.20 -2.29 -5.62
N TYR A 87 2.94 -2.61 -5.87
CA TYR A 87 2.04 -1.77 -6.69
C TYR A 87 1.84 -0.37 -6.12
N THR A 88 1.84 -0.22 -4.79
CA THR A 88 1.79 1.12 -4.17
C THR A 88 3.11 1.86 -4.37
N LEU A 89 4.23 1.17 -4.28
CA LEU A 89 5.56 1.74 -4.51
C LEU A 89 5.70 2.18 -5.96
N MET A 90 5.39 1.29 -6.90
CA MET A 90 5.40 1.59 -8.34
C MET A 90 4.51 2.80 -8.68
N ALA A 91 3.26 2.83 -8.18
CA ALA A 91 2.35 3.95 -8.43
C ALA A 91 2.92 5.28 -7.91
N ARG A 92 3.50 5.28 -6.70
CA ARG A 92 4.14 6.46 -6.11
C ARG A 92 5.36 6.93 -6.88
N ASP A 93 6.18 6.00 -7.35
CA ASP A 93 7.38 6.28 -8.13
C ASP A 93 7.02 6.87 -9.50
N LEU A 94 6.05 6.28 -10.19
CA LEU A 94 5.57 6.74 -11.49
C LEU A 94 4.89 8.12 -11.40
N VAL A 95 4.10 8.38 -10.36
CA VAL A 95 3.50 9.71 -10.14
C VAL A 95 4.60 10.76 -9.86
N ARG A 96 5.70 10.38 -9.22
CA ARG A 96 6.88 11.23 -9.02
C ARG A 96 7.76 11.39 -10.27
N GLY A 97 7.35 10.79 -11.39
CA GLY A 97 8.02 10.90 -12.69
C GLY A 97 9.32 10.11 -12.79
N LEU A 98 9.44 9.00 -12.07
CA LEU A 98 10.50 8.03 -12.34
C LEU A 98 10.19 7.26 -13.62
N ASP A 99 11.25 6.80 -14.30
CA ASP A 99 11.13 6.05 -15.56
C ASP A 99 10.40 4.72 -15.34
N ASP A 100 9.42 4.44 -16.19
CA ASP A 100 8.54 3.26 -16.09
C ASP A 100 9.33 1.95 -16.13
N LYS A 101 10.26 1.83 -17.07
CA LYS A 101 11.09 0.64 -17.23
C LYS A 101 12.01 0.44 -16.01
N TRP A 102 12.55 1.54 -15.48
CA TRP A 102 13.39 1.49 -14.29
C TRP A 102 12.58 1.01 -13.07
N VAL A 103 11.38 1.54 -12.87
CA VAL A 103 10.47 1.16 -11.77
C VAL A 103 10.10 -0.32 -11.86
N HIS A 104 9.73 -0.80 -13.06
CA HIS A 104 9.41 -2.23 -13.25
C HIS A 104 10.62 -3.14 -12.98
N ASN A 105 11.82 -2.75 -13.43
CA ASN A 105 13.04 -3.51 -13.17
C ASN A 105 13.39 -3.53 -11.67
N LEU A 106 13.22 -2.42 -10.95
CA LEU A 106 13.50 -2.31 -9.53
C LEU A 106 12.68 -3.30 -8.69
N TYR A 107 11.40 -3.48 -9.04
CA TYR A 107 10.49 -4.39 -8.34
C TYR A 107 10.33 -5.76 -9.00
N SER A 108 11.17 -6.10 -9.99
CA SER A 108 11.11 -7.39 -10.70
C SER A 108 11.42 -8.62 -9.84
N ILE A 109 12.06 -8.42 -8.68
CA ILE A 109 12.33 -9.47 -7.68
C ILE A 109 11.08 -9.92 -6.92
N ALA A 110 9.98 -9.16 -7.00
CA ALA A 110 8.79 -9.40 -6.21
C ALA A 110 8.04 -10.66 -6.67
N LEU A 111 7.56 -11.44 -5.73
CA LEU A 111 6.63 -12.53 -6.01
C LEU A 111 5.28 -11.96 -6.44
N ARG A 112 4.67 -12.57 -7.46
CA ARG A 112 3.30 -12.22 -7.83
C ARG A 112 2.34 -12.71 -6.74
N PRO A 113 1.52 -11.82 -6.14
CA PRO A 113 0.54 -12.23 -5.15
C PRO A 113 -0.63 -12.97 -5.81
N ASP A 114 -1.26 -13.89 -5.07
CA ASP A 114 -2.44 -14.65 -5.53
C ASP A 114 -3.68 -13.75 -5.65
N ALA A 115 -3.75 -12.66 -4.88
CA ALA A 115 -4.78 -11.63 -5.00
C ALA A 115 -4.27 -10.24 -4.63
N VAL A 116 -4.81 -9.22 -5.30
CA VAL A 116 -4.59 -7.82 -4.98
C VAL A 116 -5.93 -7.12 -4.83
N PHE A 117 -6.24 -6.67 -3.61
CA PHE A 117 -7.43 -5.88 -3.32
C PHE A 117 -7.09 -4.40 -3.31
N TYR A 118 -7.68 -3.64 -4.22
CA TYR A 118 -7.57 -2.19 -4.24
C TYR A 118 -8.79 -1.55 -3.60
N LEU A 119 -8.65 -1.14 -2.34
CA LEU A 119 -9.68 -0.42 -1.60
C LEU A 119 -9.77 1.01 -2.16
N LYS A 120 -10.80 1.27 -2.97
CA LYS A 120 -11.02 2.55 -3.64
C LYS A 120 -11.97 3.41 -2.82
N LEU A 121 -11.59 4.67 -2.61
CA LEU A 121 -12.40 5.68 -1.92
C LEU A 121 -12.11 7.04 -2.57
N SER A 122 -13.12 7.93 -2.59
CA SER A 122 -12.93 9.26 -3.17
C SER A 122 -11.95 10.10 -2.35
N PRO A 123 -11.18 11.01 -2.96
CA PRO A 123 -10.22 11.86 -2.25
C PRO A 123 -10.86 12.66 -1.10
N GLU A 124 -12.09 13.15 -1.28
CA GLU A 124 -12.82 13.93 -0.27
C GLU A 124 -13.10 13.10 0.98
N LYS A 125 -13.53 11.85 0.80
CA LYS A 125 -13.77 10.92 1.91
C LYS A 125 -12.47 10.47 2.57
N LEU A 126 -11.39 10.33 1.80
CA LEU A 126 -10.05 10.05 2.33
C LEU A 126 -9.59 11.18 3.26
N ILE A 127 -9.74 12.45 2.85
CA ILE A 127 -9.43 13.61 3.69
C ILE A 127 -10.23 13.54 4.99
N GLN A 128 -11.55 13.40 4.88
CA GLN A 128 -12.43 13.36 6.04
C GLN A 128 -12.01 12.28 7.05
N ARG A 129 -11.73 11.06 6.57
CA ARG A 129 -11.32 9.94 7.43
C ARG A 129 -9.93 10.15 8.04
N ASN A 130 -8.98 10.69 7.26
CA ASN A 130 -7.63 10.99 7.77
C ASN A 130 -7.66 12.09 8.82
N PHE A 131 -8.44 13.15 8.59
CA PHE A 131 -8.55 14.25 9.54
C PHE A 131 -9.21 13.82 10.85
N MET A 132 -10.26 12.98 10.78
CA MET A 132 -10.90 12.41 11.97
C MET A 132 -9.95 11.51 12.78
N LYS A 133 -9.02 10.83 12.12
CA LYS A 133 -8.09 9.88 12.77
C LYS A 133 -6.85 10.57 13.34
N ASN A 134 -6.22 11.44 12.57
CA ASN A 134 -4.86 11.93 12.82
C ASN A 134 -4.82 13.45 13.08
N HIS A 135 -5.91 14.18 12.82
CA HIS A 135 -6.01 15.64 12.84
C HIS A 135 -5.04 16.39 11.91
N THR A 136 -4.19 15.67 11.18
CA THR A 136 -3.21 16.22 10.23
C THR A 136 -3.07 15.33 9.03
N LEU A 137 -2.59 15.88 7.91
CA LEU A 137 -2.17 15.13 6.74
C LEU A 137 -0.64 14.92 6.77
N ASP A 138 -0.17 13.77 6.29
CA ASP A 138 1.26 13.51 6.14
C ASP A 138 1.81 14.23 4.91
N TYR A 139 3.01 14.80 5.00
CA TYR A 139 3.68 15.55 3.93
C TYR A 139 3.82 14.72 2.63
N TRP A 140 4.30 13.49 2.74
CA TRP A 140 4.56 12.61 1.61
C TRP A 140 3.30 11.98 1.03
N GLU A 141 2.30 11.70 1.89
CA GLU A 141 0.97 11.21 1.48
C GLU A 141 0.11 12.31 0.86
N SER A 142 0.47 13.56 1.10
CA SER A 142 -0.15 14.74 0.49
C SER A 142 0.54 15.16 -0.82
N GLY A 143 1.65 14.51 -1.19
CA GLY A 143 2.40 14.89 -2.40
C GLY A 143 3.00 16.28 -2.35
N MET A 144 3.29 16.81 -1.16
CA MET A 144 3.89 18.14 -1.00
C MET A 144 5.27 18.24 -1.64
N ASP A 145 5.98 17.12 -1.72
CA ASP A 145 7.26 16.97 -2.42
C ASP A 145 7.15 17.17 -3.94
N LEU A 146 5.94 17.11 -4.50
CA LEU A 146 5.69 17.32 -5.93
C LEU A 146 5.34 18.79 -6.27
N GLY A 147 5.07 19.62 -5.25
CA GLY A 147 4.70 21.01 -5.46
C GLY A 147 3.37 21.21 -6.21
N LEU A 148 2.42 20.28 -6.07
CA LEU A 148 1.12 20.31 -6.74
C LEU A 148 0.27 21.51 -6.31
N SER A 149 0.34 21.87 -5.04
CA SER A 149 -0.27 23.08 -4.46
C SER A 149 0.55 23.55 -3.26
N LYS A 150 0.40 24.82 -2.89
CA LYS A 150 0.92 25.34 -1.61
C LYS A 150 0.02 24.96 -0.43
N ASP A 151 -1.25 24.72 -0.69
CA ASP A 151 -2.20 24.19 0.29
C ASP A 151 -2.09 22.66 0.37
N MET A 152 -1.95 22.13 1.59
CA MET A 152 -1.74 20.70 1.83
C MET A 152 -2.98 19.86 1.48
N PHE A 153 -4.20 20.39 1.69
CA PHE A 153 -5.42 19.69 1.34
C PHE A 153 -5.60 19.61 -0.18
N ASP A 154 -5.39 20.71 -0.87
CA ASP A 154 -5.44 20.74 -2.34
C ASP A 154 -4.39 19.83 -2.94
N SER A 155 -3.16 19.85 -2.40
CA SER A 155 -2.08 18.95 -2.81
C SER A 155 -2.47 17.50 -2.60
N PHE A 156 -3.04 17.16 -1.43
CA PHE A 156 -3.52 15.82 -1.13
C PHE A 156 -4.56 15.34 -2.15
N VAL A 157 -5.58 16.14 -2.44
CA VAL A 157 -6.63 15.78 -3.43
C VAL A 157 -6.03 15.51 -4.80
N GLN A 158 -5.14 16.39 -5.27
CA GLN A 158 -4.48 16.23 -6.57
C GLN A 158 -3.60 14.98 -6.59
N TYR A 159 -2.81 14.76 -5.54
CA TYR A 159 -1.93 13.60 -5.45
C TYR A 159 -2.71 12.28 -5.38
N GLN A 160 -3.79 12.21 -4.58
CA GLN A 160 -4.62 11.01 -4.50
C GLN A 160 -5.34 10.72 -5.83
N LYS A 161 -5.71 11.76 -6.58
CA LYS A 161 -6.25 11.60 -7.93
C LYS A 161 -5.20 11.00 -8.87
N LEU A 162 -3.98 11.55 -8.90
CA LEU A 162 -2.88 11.01 -9.71
C LEU A 162 -2.58 9.54 -9.37
N LEU A 163 -2.60 9.19 -8.08
CA LEU A 163 -2.41 7.80 -7.65
C LEU A 163 -3.57 6.90 -8.11
N SER A 164 -4.82 7.37 -7.98
CA SER A 164 -5.99 6.61 -8.43
C SER A 164 -5.93 6.34 -9.94
N ASP A 165 -5.62 7.37 -10.73
CA ASP A 165 -5.47 7.25 -12.18
C ASP A 165 -4.35 6.26 -12.53
N LYS A 166 -3.23 6.30 -11.79
CA LYS A 166 -2.13 5.35 -11.97
C LYS A 166 -2.51 3.92 -11.61
N PHE A 167 -3.27 3.70 -10.53
CA PHE A 167 -3.79 2.38 -10.20
C PHE A 167 -4.80 1.87 -11.26
N ASP A 168 -5.63 2.74 -11.80
CA ASP A 168 -6.55 2.39 -12.88
C ASP A 168 -5.81 2.01 -14.18
N ASP A 169 -4.64 2.61 -14.45
CA ASP A 169 -3.78 2.19 -15.55
C ASP A 169 -3.10 0.85 -15.25
N MET A 170 -2.52 0.69 -14.06
CA MET A 170 -1.81 -0.53 -13.67
C MET A 170 -2.70 -1.77 -13.66
N ARG A 171 -4.01 -1.64 -13.35
CA ARG A 171 -4.95 -2.77 -13.41
C ARG A 171 -5.11 -3.37 -14.80
N LYS A 172 -4.72 -2.67 -15.86
CA LYS A 172 -4.73 -3.19 -17.24
C LYS A 172 -3.66 -4.27 -17.44
N THR A 173 -2.59 -4.20 -16.63
CA THR A 173 -1.45 -5.13 -16.66
C THR A 173 -1.46 -6.12 -15.50
N PHE A 174 -1.94 -5.66 -14.33
CA PHE A 174 -2.00 -6.45 -13.10
C PHE A 174 -3.46 -6.74 -12.74
N ASP A 175 -3.72 -7.94 -12.24
CA ASP A 175 -5.07 -8.39 -11.88
C ASP A 175 -5.46 -7.82 -10.50
N PHE A 176 -6.08 -6.63 -10.48
CA PHE A 176 -6.57 -5.98 -9.27
C PHE A 176 -8.08 -6.18 -9.12
N THR A 177 -8.50 -6.69 -7.96
CA THR A 177 -9.90 -6.63 -7.53
C THR A 177 -10.15 -5.26 -6.90
N ILE A 178 -10.95 -4.43 -7.57
CA ILE A 178 -11.39 -3.14 -7.00
C ILE A 178 -12.53 -3.40 -6.04
N VAL A 179 -12.37 -2.89 -4.81
CA VAL A 179 -13.38 -2.98 -3.76
C VAL A 179 -13.75 -1.57 -3.32
N ASP A 180 -15.05 -1.26 -3.34
CA ASP A 180 -15.54 0.04 -2.87
C ASP A 180 -15.42 0.11 -1.35
N SER A 181 -14.63 1.07 -0.86
CA SER A 181 -14.46 1.30 0.57
C SER A 181 -15.51 2.22 1.18
N ASP A 182 -16.48 2.66 0.40
CA ASP A 182 -17.57 3.51 0.87
C ASP A 182 -18.78 2.69 1.35
N GLN A 183 -18.51 1.63 2.06
CA GLN A 183 -19.51 0.76 2.65
C GLN A 183 -19.17 0.50 4.13
N SER A 184 -20.05 -0.20 4.85
CA SER A 184 -19.79 -0.54 6.24
C SER A 184 -18.56 -1.43 6.38
N VAL A 185 -17.92 -1.39 7.54
CA VAL A 185 -16.74 -2.21 7.85
C VAL A 185 -17.04 -3.69 7.66
N ASP A 186 -18.22 -4.14 8.12
CA ASP A 186 -18.62 -5.55 8.05
C ASP A 186 -18.92 -6.00 6.62
N SER A 187 -19.62 -5.17 5.83
CA SER A 187 -19.90 -5.46 4.42
C SER A 187 -18.62 -5.58 3.61
N LEU A 188 -17.70 -4.61 3.79
CA LEU A 188 -16.39 -4.62 3.14
C LEU A 188 -15.59 -5.86 3.53
N ASN A 189 -15.59 -6.23 4.82
CA ASN A 189 -14.88 -7.41 5.28
C ASN A 189 -15.48 -8.70 4.71
N GLN A 190 -16.82 -8.79 4.63
CA GLN A 190 -17.48 -9.96 4.05
C GLN A 190 -17.10 -10.13 2.57
N GLU A 191 -17.08 -9.06 1.78
CA GLU A 191 -16.66 -9.08 0.38
C GLU A 191 -15.20 -9.58 0.24
N LEU A 192 -14.29 -9.07 1.07
CA LEU A 192 -12.88 -9.51 1.07
C LEU A 192 -12.74 -10.99 1.45
N ARG A 193 -13.50 -11.47 2.44
CA ARG A 193 -13.53 -12.89 2.83
C ARG A 193 -14.03 -13.78 1.69
N ASP A 194 -15.05 -13.35 0.97
CA ASP A 194 -15.62 -14.15 -0.12
C ASP A 194 -14.69 -14.24 -1.33
N HIS A 195 -13.92 -13.19 -1.60
CA HIS A 195 -12.82 -13.26 -2.57
C HIS A 195 -11.68 -14.16 -2.07
N THR A 196 -11.28 -14.03 -0.81
CA THR A 196 -10.18 -14.82 -0.23
C THR A 196 -10.50 -16.32 -0.21
N LYS A 197 -11.74 -16.70 0.11
CA LYS A 197 -12.19 -18.11 0.07
C LYS A 197 -11.94 -18.79 -1.28
N LYS A 198 -12.12 -18.05 -2.39
CA LYS A 198 -11.93 -18.59 -3.75
C LYS A 198 -10.47 -18.92 -4.07
N ILE A 199 -9.53 -18.39 -3.27
CA ILE A 199 -8.08 -18.53 -3.49
C ILE A 199 -7.51 -19.64 -2.61
N ILE A 200 -8.01 -19.76 -1.36
CA ILE A 200 -7.49 -20.70 -0.36
C ILE A 200 -8.19 -22.05 -0.36
N ASN A 201 -9.28 -22.23 -1.11
CA ASN A 201 -9.96 -23.51 -1.35
C ASN A 201 -9.44 -24.12 -2.64
#